data_a9ca0014f1c2f5428b9874d9d29b1b63
#
_entry.id   a9ca0014f1c2f5428b9874d9d29b1b63
#
_cell.length_a   1.000
_cell.length_b   1.000
_cell.length_c   1.000
_cell.angle_alpha   90.00
_cell.angle_beta   90.00
_cell.angle_gamma   90.00
#
_symmetry.space_group_name_H-M   'P 1'
#
loop_
_entity.id
_entity.type
_entity.pdbx_description
1 polymer ?
#
loop_
_entity_poly.entity_id
_entity_poly.type
_entity_poly.pdbx_seq_one_letter_code
_entity_poly.pdbx_strand_id
1 'polypeptide(L)'
;MLRVLLLLIFIRLELFSIELVVIGDKNFPENNLTRQEVRAIFLDKKRFINEKKILVMNHKVSHPLRQCFEKNILKKTKRSLERYWRKAYYQGKRPPKIVSSEEMLFLYLDGVSPSIGYSDINATIGREVTVLYRVECL
;
A
#
# COMPACT_ATOMS: atom_id res chain seq x y z
N MET A 1 -24.86 54.12 -9.53
CA MET A 1 -25.32 52.73 -9.36
C MET A 1 -24.10 51.82 -9.33
N LEU A 2 -23.72 51.43 -8.14
CA LEU A 2 -22.64 50.43 -7.95
C LEU A 2 -23.20 49.05 -8.28
N ARG A 3 -22.83 48.49 -9.43
CA ARG A 3 -22.99 47.07 -9.66
C ARG A 3 -21.87 46.36 -8.90
N VAL A 4 -22.23 45.86 -7.73
CA VAL A 4 -21.37 44.91 -7.02
C VAL A 4 -21.33 43.66 -7.85
N LEU A 5 -20.25 43.47 -8.62
CA LEU A 5 -19.91 42.22 -9.23
C LEU A 5 -19.46 41.33 -8.10
N LEU A 6 -20.39 40.54 -7.56
CA LEU A 6 -20.06 39.42 -6.67
C LEU A 6 -19.32 38.40 -7.53
N LEU A 7 -18.02 38.56 -7.57
CA LEU A 7 -17.12 37.48 -7.99
C LEU A 7 -17.27 36.41 -6.91
N LEU A 8 -18.20 35.50 -7.16
CA LEU A 8 -18.21 34.21 -6.48
C LEU A 8 -16.90 33.50 -6.88
N ILE A 9 -15.87 33.76 -6.09
CA ILE A 9 -14.69 32.93 -6.10
C ILE A 9 -15.17 31.57 -5.57
N PHE A 10 -15.55 30.67 -6.49
CA PHE A 10 -15.65 29.26 -6.19
C PHE A 10 -14.23 28.82 -5.88
N ILE A 11 -13.86 28.88 -4.60
CA ILE A 11 -12.75 28.13 -4.09
C ILE A 11 -13.15 26.68 -4.28
N ARG A 12 -12.72 26.09 -5.39
CA ARG A 12 -12.73 24.68 -5.53
C ARG A 12 -11.78 24.16 -4.47
N LEU A 13 -12.33 23.71 -3.36
CA LEU A 13 -11.61 22.82 -2.46
C LEU A 13 -11.37 21.57 -3.28
N GLU A 14 -10.23 21.50 -3.94
CA GLU A 14 -9.75 20.25 -4.48
C GLU A 14 -9.38 19.40 -3.27
N LEU A 15 -10.28 18.49 -2.91
CA LEU A 15 -9.96 17.41 -2.01
C LEU A 15 -8.91 16.56 -2.71
N PHE A 16 -7.63 16.77 -2.34
CA PHE A 16 -6.55 15.90 -2.77
C PHE A 16 -6.76 14.53 -2.13
N SER A 17 -7.45 13.64 -2.86
CA SER A 17 -7.44 12.22 -2.49
C SER A 17 -6.13 11.63 -2.99
N ILE A 18 -5.41 10.95 -2.09
CA ILE A 18 -4.24 10.16 -2.43
C ILE A 18 -4.73 8.81 -2.94
N GLU A 19 -4.33 8.42 -4.15
CA GLU A 19 -4.57 7.06 -4.63
C GLU A 19 -3.41 6.17 -4.20
N LEU A 20 -3.72 5.22 -3.33
CA LEU A 20 -2.79 4.18 -2.91
C LEU A 20 -2.86 3.03 -3.91
N VAL A 21 -1.69 2.60 -4.39
CA VAL A 21 -1.56 1.42 -5.24
C VAL A 21 -0.71 0.37 -4.55
N VAL A 22 -1.20 -0.86 -4.56
CA VAL A 22 -0.41 -2.03 -4.20
C VAL A 22 0.36 -2.45 -5.42
N ILE A 23 1.67 -2.54 -5.29
CA ILE A 23 2.59 -2.77 -6.40
C ILE A 23 3.45 -4.00 -6.15
N GLY A 24 3.63 -4.79 -7.18
CA GLY A 24 4.61 -5.86 -7.24
C GLY A 24 5.77 -5.48 -8.14
N ASP A 25 6.84 -6.27 -8.12
CA ASP A 25 7.93 -6.14 -9.08
C ASP A 25 7.44 -6.36 -10.51
N LYS A 26 8.25 -5.98 -11.50
CA LYS A 26 7.88 -6.05 -12.93
C LYS A 26 7.56 -7.47 -13.40
N ASN A 27 8.12 -8.49 -12.75
CA ASN A 27 7.91 -9.91 -13.06
C ASN A 27 6.97 -10.60 -12.06
N PHE A 28 6.23 -9.83 -11.27
CA PHE A 28 5.27 -10.40 -10.32
C PHE A 28 4.31 -11.33 -11.06
N PRO A 29 4.08 -12.58 -10.56
CA PRO A 29 3.37 -13.62 -11.33
C PRO A 29 1.90 -13.33 -11.61
N GLU A 30 1.30 -12.39 -10.91
CA GLU A 30 -0.10 -11.98 -11.07
C GLU A 30 -0.18 -10.56 -11.64
N ASN A 31 -1.19 -10.28 -12.47
CA ASN A 31 -1.44 -8.95 -13.02
C ASN A 31 -2.36 -8.09 -12.16
N ASN A 32 -3.16 -8.74 -11.34
CA ASN A 32 -4.03 -8.09 -10.36
C ASN A 32 -4.27 -9.04 -9.19
N LEU A 33 -4.65 -8.46 -8.06
CA LEU A 33 -5.03 -9.19 -6.86
C LEU A 33 -6.35 -8.61 -6.32
N THR A 34 -7.15 -9.45 -5.67
CA THR A 34 -8.27 -8.96 -4.88
C THR A 34 -7.77 -8.36 -3.56
N ARG A 35 -8.62 -7.58 -2.90
CA ARG A 35 -8.30 -7.05 -1.57
C ARG A 35 -7.97 -8.17 -0.58
N GLN A 36 -8.73 -9.26 -0.63
CA GLN A 36 -8.53 -10.42 0.23
C GLN A 36 -7.18 -11.11 -0.01
N GLU A 37 -6.76 -11.19 -1.27
CA GLU A 37 -5.45 -11.76 -1.62
C GLU A 37 -4.30 -10.88 -1.13
N VAL A 38 -4.40 -9.56 -1.31
CA VAL A 38 -3.44 -8.60 -0.76
C VAL A 38 -3.38 -8.73 0.76
N ARG A 39 -4.53 -8.75 1.40
CA ARG A 39 -4.64 -8.90 2.86
C ARG A 39 -3.96 -10.18 3.35
N ALA A 40 -4.20 -11.29 2.68
CA ALA A 40 -3.59 -12.57 3.05
C ALA A 40 -2.04 -12.54 2.95
N ILE A 41 -1.51 -11.88 1.93
CA ILE A 41 -0.06 -11.71 1.76
C ILE A 41 0.52 -10.84 2.89
N PHE A 42 -0.09 -9.69 3.18
CA PHE A 42 0.42 -8.77 4.20
C PHE A 42 0.22 -9.26 5.64
N LEU A 43 -0.71 -10.17 5.87
CA LEU A 43 -0.91 -10.82 7.17
C LEU A 43 -0.13 -12.14 7.32
N ASP A 44 0.75 -12.43 6.39
CA ASP A 44 1.59 -13.64 6.36
C ASP A 44 0.78 -14.95 6.37
N LYS A 45 -0.42 -14.90 5.78
CA LYS A 45 -1.27 -16.07 5.53
C LYS A 45 -0.92 -16.73 4.20
N LYS A 46 -0.49 -15.96 3.21
CA LYS A 46 0.04 -16.43 1.93
C LYS A 46 1.48 -15.96 1.79
N ARG A 47 2.42 -16.91 1.80
CA ARG A 47 3.87 -16.64 1.83
C ARG A 47 4.57 -16.87 0.50
N PHE A 48 3.99 -17.70 -0.36
CA PHE A 48 4.65 -18.19 -1.58
C PHE A 48 3.77 -17.96 -2.80
N ILE A 49 4.40 -17.64 -3.92
CA ILE A 49 3.80 -17.67 -5.25
C ILE A 49 4.75 -18.48 -6.15
N ASN A 50 4.21 -19.48 -6.85
CA ASN A 50 5.00 -20.35 -7.72
C ASN A 50 6.25 -20.91 -7.01
N GLU A 51 6.06 -21.37 -5.77
CA GLU A 51 7.11 -21.97 -4.92
C GLU A 51 8.20 -21.00 -4.46
N LYS A 52 8.07 -19.70 -4.79
CA LYS A 52 9.00 -18.66 -4.35
C LYS A 52 8.39 -17.85 -3.22
N LYS A 53 9.20 -17.59 -2.20
CA LYS A 53 8.78 -16.75 -1.07
C LYS A 53 8.62 -15.31 -1.51
N ILE A 54 7.50 -14.71 -1.16
CA ILE A 54 7.20 -13.30 -1.45
C ILE A 54 7.94 -12.43 -0.44
N LEU A 55 8.70 -11.44 -0.92
CA LEU A 55 9.18 -10.35 -0.08
C LEU A 55 8.05 -9.33 0.09
N VAL A 56 7.51 -9.22 1.30
CA VAL A 56 6.42 -8.31 1.63
C VAL A 56 7.01 -7.11 2.37
N MET A 57 6.70 -5.90 1.91
CA MET A 57 7.24 -4.67 2.46
C MET A 57 6.13 -3.75 2.95
N ASN A 58 6.40 -3.07 4.08
CA ASN A 58 5.50 -2.10 4.66
C ASN A 58 6.25 -0.81 4.96
N HIS A 59 5.54 0.29 5.02
CA HIS A 59 6.09 1.56 5.46
C HIS A 59 6.12 1.64 7.00
N LYS A 60 6.86 2.62 7.52
CA LYS A 60 6.87 2.94 8.95
C LYS A 60 5.47 3.34 9.42
N VAL A 61 5.17 3.12 10.69
CA VAL A 61 3.89 3.49 11.31
C VAL A 61 3.53 4.96 11.09
N SER A 62 4.53 5.84 11.06
CA SER A 62 4.34 7.28 10.84
C SER A 62 4.06 7.66 9.38
N HIS A 63 4.20 6.73 8.43
CA HIS A 63 3.97 7.04 7.03
C HIS A 63 2.47 7.26 6.75
N PRO A 64 2.09 8.35 6.06
CA PRO A 64 0.69 8.68 5.82
C PRO A 64 -0.13 7.59 5.13
N LEU A 65 0.49 6.87 4.18
CA LEU A 65 -0.19 5.80 3.43
C LEU A 65 -0.45 4.56 4.29
N ARG A 66 0.31 4.35 5.36
CA ARG A 66 0.13 3.15 6.18
C ARG A 66 -1.22 3.12 6.87
N GLN A 67 -1.70 4.26 7.36
CA GLN A 67 -3.04 4.34 7.96
C GLN A 67 -4.14 4.01 6.94
N CYS A 68 -4.01 4.54 5.74
CA CYS A 68 -4.94 4.21 4.64
C CYS A 68 -4.90 2.73 4.30
N PHE A 69 -3.72 2.14 4.20
CA PHE A 69 -3.53 0.73 3.89
C PHE A 69 -4.17 -0.17 4.96
N GLU A 70 -3.91 0.10 6.22
CA GLU A 70 -4.45 -0.68 7.34
C GLU A 70 -5.98 -0.57 7.41
N LYS A 71 -6.53 0.64 7.22
CA LYS A 71 -7.97 0.89 7.26
C LYS A 71 -8.71 0.29 6.08
N ASN A 72 -8.21 0.51 4.86
CA ASN A 72 -8.96 0.22 3.63
C ASN A 72 -8.64 -1.16 3.04
N ILE A 73 -7.45 -1.68 3.26
CA ILE A 73 -7.04 -2.98 2.73
C ILE A 73 -7.04 -4.06 3.80
N LEU A 74 -6.35 -3.85 4.91
CA LEU A 74 -6.33 -4.82 5.99
C LEU A 74 -7.63 -4.86 6.78
N LYS A 75 -8.41 -3.76 6.77
CA LYS A 75 -9.66 -3.63 7.55
C LYS A 75 -9.43 -3.91 9.03
N LYS A 76 -8.33 -3.41 9.57
CA LYS A 76 -7.94 -3.58 10.96
C LYS A 76 -7.61 -2.24 11.61
N THR A 77 -7.99 -2.08 12.87
CA THR A 77 -7.49 -1.00 13.71
C THR A 77 -6.07 -1.30 14.16
N LYS A 78 -5.33 -0.29 14.60
CA LYS A 78 -4.00 -0.47 15.16
C LYS A 78 -3.98 -1.51 16.29
N ARG A 79 -4.95 -1.43 17.21
CA ARG A 79 -5.08 -2.37 18.34
C ARG A 79 -5.37 -3.80 17.89
N SER A 80 -6.28 -3.98 16.93
CA SER A 80 -6.59 -5.32 16.40
C SER A 80 -5.43 -5.92 15.63
N LEU A 81 -4.64 -5.08 14.94
CA LEU A 81 -3.46 -5.52 14.22
C LEU A 81 -2.33 -5.94 15.19
N GLU A 82 -2.11 -5.19 16.25
CA GLU A 82 -1.17 -5.57 17.32
C GLU A 82 -1.53 -6.91 17.96
N ARG A 83 -2.81 -7.13 18.25
CA ARG A 83 -3.31 -8.42 18.78
C ARG A 83 -3.09 -9.55 17.78
N TYR A 84 -3.36 -9.29 16.49
CA TYR A 84 -3.15 -10.27 15.43
C TYR A 84 -1.69 -10.74 15.40
N TRP A 85 -0.71 -9.80 15.37
CA TRP A 85 0.70 -10.16 15.30
C TRP A 85 1.21 -10.83 16.56
N ARG A 86 0.72 -10.44 17.72
CA ARG A 86 1.06 -11.09 18.99
C ARG A 86 0.69 -12.57 18.97
N LYS A 87 -0.50 -12.91 18.50
CA LYS A 87 -0.97 -14.28 18.34
C LYS A 87 -0.27 -15.00 17.20
N ALA A 88 -0.15 -14.35 16.07
CA ALA A 88 0.45 -14.92 14.85
C ALA A 88 1.93 -15.26 15.03
N TYR A 89 2.66 -14.50 15.85
CA TYR A 89 4.06 -14.78 16.18
C TYR A 89 4.27 -16.20 16.70
N TYR A 90 3.42 -16.67 17.58
CA TYR A 90 3.49 -18.04 18.12
C TYR A 90 3.15 -19.13 17.09
N GLN A 91 2.55 -18.73 15.98
CA GLN A 91 2.25 -19.59 14.84
C GLN A 91 3.35 -19.58 13.77
N GLY A 92 4.48 -18.93 14.05
CA GLY A 92 5.59 -18.78 13.13
C GLY A 92 5.41 -17.70 12.07
N LYS A 93 4.38 -16.86 12.17
CA LYS A 93 4.16 -15.75 11.23
C LYS A 93 4.98 -14.52 11.62
N ARG A 94 5.36 -13.74 10.62
CA ARG A 94 6.15 -12.52 10.80
C ARG A 94 5.54 -11.36 10.02
N PRO A 95 5.58 -10.14 10.61
CA PRO A 95 5.16 -8.94 9.91
C PRO A 95 6.01 -8.69 8.65
N PRO A 96 5.50 -7.87 7.71
CA PRO A 96 6.28 -7.42 6.57
C PRO A 96 7.57 -6.70 6.98
N LYS A 97 8.54 -6.71 6.07
CA LYS A 97 9.76 -5.92 6.21
C LYS A 97 9.42 -4.44 6.16
N ILE A 98 9.92 -3.67 7.11
CA ILE A 98 9.75 -2.21 7.12
C ILE A 98 10.80 -1.57 6.23
N VAL A 99 10.35 -0.75 5.28
CA VAL A 99 11.23 0.11 4.48
C VAL A 99 11.24 1.53 5.02
N SER A 100 12.41 2.16 5.05
CA SER A 100 12.59 3.50 5.63
C SER A 100 12.29 4.63 4.67
N SER A 101 12.19 4.33 3.36
CA SER A 101 11.94 5.32 2.30
C SER A 101 11.30 4.66 1.09
N GLU A 102 10.71 5.48 0.20
CA GLU A 102 10.23 5.00 -1.09
C GLU A 102 11.36 4.50 -1.98
N GLU A 103 12.52 5.14 -1.92
CA GLU A 103 13.70 4.68 -2.66
C GLU A 103 14.07 3.25 -2.28
N MET A 104 14.07 2.94 -0.98
CA MET A 104 14.34 1.59 -0.50
C MET A 104 13.28 0.59 -0.99
N LEU A 105 12.00 0.98 -0.98
CA LEU A 105 10.92 0.17 -1.52
C LEU A 105 11.19 -0.21 -2.98
N PHE A 106 11.49 0.77 -3.82
CA PHE A 106 11.73 0.54 -5.24
C PHE A 106 13.02 -0.23 -5.52
N LEU A 107 14.06 -0.05 -4.71
CA LEU A 107 15.28 -0.86 -4.81
C LEU A 107 14.99 -2.35 -4.59
N TYR A 108 14.18 -2.68 -3.58
CA TYR A 108 13.76 -4.06 -3.35
C TYR A 108 12.88 -4.61 -4.46
N LEU A 109 11.95 -3.80 -4.96
CA LEU A 109 11.11 -4.20 -6.10
C LEU A 109 11.94 -4.47 -7.36
N ASP A 110 13.00 -3.69 -7.59
CA ASP A 110 13.89 -3.88 -8.73
C ASP A 110 14.80 -5.12 -8.57
N GLY A 111 15.14 -5.49 -7.35
CA GLY A 111 16.14 -6.52 -7.08
C GLY A 111 15.59 -7.88 -6.65
N VAL A 112 14.36 -7.96 -6.19
CA VAL A 112 13.75 -9.19 -5.63
C VAL A 112 12.44 -9.51 -6.33
N SER A 113 12.27 -10.74 -6.78
CA SER A 113 11.03 -11.24 -7.35
C SER A 113 10.68 -12.61 -6.76
N PRO A 114 9.45 -12.82 -6.27
CA PRO A 114 8.36 -11.86 -6.17
C PRO A 114 8.52 -10.94 -4.95
N SER A 115 8.22 -9.68 -5.16
CA SER A 115 8.19 -8.69 -4.08
C SER A 115 6.94 -7.81 -4.21
N ILE A 116 6.43 -7.32 -3.09
CA ILE A 116 5.19 -6.56 -3.02
C ILE A 116 5.28 -5.47 -1.94
N GLY A 117 4.72 -4.34 -2.24
CA GLY A 117 4.57 -3.21 -1.32
C GLY A 117 3.42 -2.33 -1.77
N TYR A 118 3.37 -1.10 -1.29
CA TYR A 118 2.39 -0.12 -1.73
C TYR A 118 2.98 1.28 -1.72
N SER A 119 2.42 2.15 -2.54
CA SER A 119 2.90 3.52 -2.71
C SER A 119 1.74 4.43 -3.14
N ASP A 120 2.00 5.74 -3.18
CA ASP A 120 1.19 6.69 -3.92
C ASP A 120 1.36 6.42 -5.42
N ILE A 121 0.26 6.48 -6.17
CA ILE A 121 0.31 6.26 -7.62
C ILE A 121 1.30 7.19 -8.32
N ASN A 122 1.44 8.44 -7.85
CA ASN A 122 2.37 9.40 -8.43
C ASN A 122 3.85 8.97 -8.30
N ALA A 123 4.20 8.24 -7.24
CA ALA A 123 5.55 7.73 -7.04
C ALA A 123 5.90 6.59 -8.01
N THR A 124 4.91 5.98 -8.65
CA THR A 124 5.12 4.89 -9.62
C THR A 124 5.40 5.38 -11.04
N ILE A 125 5.23 6.68 -11.31
CA ILE A 125 5.46 7.25 -12.64
C ILE A 125 6.92 7.05 -13.06
N GLY A 126 7.12 6.45 -14.23
CA GLY A 126 8.45 6.14 -14.75
C GLY A 126 9.13 4.92 -14.11
N ARG A 127 8.43 4.17 -13.28
CA ARG A 127 8.91 2.96 -12.61
C ARG A 127 8.34 1.70 -13.26
N GLU A 128 9.17 0.68 -13.39
CA GLU A 128 8.76 -0.63 -13.89
C GLU A 128 8.21 -1.48 -12.74
N VAL A 129 6.91 -1.34 -12.47
CA VAL A 129 6.21 -2.08 -11.43
C VAL A 129 4.89 -2.63 -11.96
N THR A 130 4.38 -3.67 -11.32
CA THR A 130 3.05 -4.21 -11.61
C THR A 130 2.05 -3.64 -10.62
N VAL A 131 1.04 -2.92 -11.09
CA VAL A 131 -0.05 -2.43 -10.23
C VAL A 131 -1.03 -3.56 -10.00
N LEU A 132 -1.19 -3.99 -8.75
CA LEU A 132 -1.96 -5.16 -8.36
C LEU A 132 -3.33 -4.82 -7.78
N TYR A 133 -3.46 -3.69 -7.11
CA TYR A 133 -4.69 -3.23 -6.48
C TYR A 133 -4.65 -1.71 -6.27
N ARG A 134 -5.80 -1.06 -6.30
CA ARG A 134 -5.93 0.40 -6.12
C ARG A 134 -6.99 0.72 -5.08
N VAL A 135 -6.75 1.75 -4.28
CA VAL A 135 -7.72 2.29 -3.34
C VAL A 135 -7.49 3.79 -3.16
N GLU A 136 -8.57 4.56 -3.02
CA GLU A 136 -8.49 5.97 -2.68
C GLU A 136 -8.44 6.16 -1.17
N CYS A 137 -7.48 6.98 -0.73
CA CYS A 137 -7.35 7.40 0.67
C CYS A 137 -8.13 8.71 0.87
N LEU A 138 -9.20 8.64 1.60
CA LEU A 138 -10.01 9.80 1.96
C LEU A 138 -9.69 10.27 3.37
#